data_8332e9571f87ce66dad6b5c28c3a9a23
#
_entry.id   8332e9571f87ce66dad6b5c28c3a9a23
#
_cell.length_a   1.000
_cell.length_b   1.000
_cell.length_c   1.000
_cell.angle_alpha   90.00
_cell.angle_beta   90.00
_cell.angle_gamma   90.00
#
_symmetry.space_group_name_H-M   'P 1'
#
loop_
_entity.id
_entity.type
_entity.pdbx_description
1 polymer ?
#
loop_
_entity_poly.entity_id
_entity_poly.type
_entity_poly.pdbx_seq_one_letter_code
_entity_poly.pdbx_strand_id
1 'polypeptide(L)'
;PLPDSVQQLRYSLCRIAFDANHGTWGDRVDTLWNARLEKGSVCHPKASPDGRYLLYTVADYGTFPIWHRETELQLMDLQTGAIDSLPMVNSNRSDTYHSWSSGSRWFAFASKRGDGQYGRVYFAYLDAEGKAHKPFVLPQSDPEKDDLTLKSYNIPDLSATPVPFDASSIKRINRQLKAEEFK
;
A
#
# COMPACT_ATOMS: atom_id res chain seq x y z
N PRO A 1 3.72 23.52 -10.15
CA PRO A 1 2.64 23.33 -9.18
C PRO A 1 1.50 22.55 -9.83
N LEU A 2 0.89 21.62 -9.08
CA LEU A 2 -0.30 20.90 -9.54
C LEU A 2 -1.46 21.92 -9.66
N PRO A 3 -2.36 21.77 -10.64
CA PRO A 3 -3.56 22.60 -10.71
C PRO A 3 -4.38 22.48 -9.40
N ASP A 4 -4.98 23.58 -8.96
CA ASP A 4 -5.81 23.62 -7.75
C ASP A 4 -6.95 22.59 -7.77
N SER A 5 -7.44 22.24 -8.97
CA SER A 5 -8.45 21.19 -9.16
C SER A 5 -8.01 19.81 -8.66
N VAL A 6 -6.71 19.49 -8.69
CA VAL A 6 -6.19 18.22 -8.21
C VAL A 6 -6.28 18.13 -6.68
N GLN A 7 -6.09 19.24 -5.98
CA GLN A 7 -6.23 19.30 -4.51
C GLN A 7 -7.67 19.12 -4.03
N GLN A 8 -8.64 19.19 -4.91
CA GLN A 8 -10.06 18.96 -4.61
C GLN A 8 -10.50 17.51 -4.85
N LEU A 9 -9.66 16.68 -5.49
CA LEU A 9 -9.99 15.28 -5.74
C LEU A 9 -10.03 14.50 -4.43
N ARG A 10 -11.10 13.73 -4.25
CA ARG A 10 -11.30 12.84 -3.11
C ARG A 10 -11.90 11.53 -3.59
N TYR A 11 -11.29 10.43 -3.19
CA TYR A 11 -11.76 9.09 -3.52
C TYR A 11 -12.41 8.44 -2.32
N SER A 12 -13.65 8.02 -2.50
CA SER A 12 -14.35 7.15 -1.55
C SER A 12 -13.91 5.70 -1.73
N LEU A 13 -14.05 4.91 -0.68
CA LEU A 13 -13.84 3.47 -0.71
C LEU A 13 -15.19 2.76 -0.77
N CYS A 14 -15.38 1.96 -1.81
CA CYS A 14 -16.61 1.21 -2.01
C CYS A 14 -16.31 -0.28 -2.20
N ARG A 15 -17.30 -1.10 -1.91
CA ARG A 15 -17.28 -2.55 -2.11
C ARG A 15 -18.51 -2.99 -2.90
N ILE A 16 -18.32 -3.96 -3.78
CA ILE A 16 -19.40 -4.67 -4.49
C ILE A 16 -19.18 -6.17 -4.36
N ALA A 17 -20.25 -6.94 -4.19
CA ALA A 17 -20.16 -8.38 -4.18
C ALA A 17 -19.77 -8.92 -5.55
N PHE A 18 -19.00 -10.02 -5.58
CA PHE A 18 -18.66 -10.74 -6.79
C PHE A 18 -18.84 -12.24 -6.58
N ASP A 19 -19.63 -12.88 -7.41
CA ASP A 19 -19.78 -14.32 -7.45
C ASP A 19 -18.76 -14.92 -8.41
N ALA A 20 -17.69 -15.49 -7.86
CA ALA A 20 -16.62 -16.09 -8.65
C ALA A 20 -17.06 -17.36 -9.40
N ASN A 21 -18.09 -18.07 -8.95
CA ASN A 21 -18.56 -19.29 -9.62
C ASN A 21 -19.33 -18.97 -10.91
N HIS A 22 -20.06 -17.86 -10.90
CA HIS A 22 -20.88 -17.45 -12.05
C HIS A 22 -20.28 -16.26 -12.81
N GLY A 23 -19.18 -15.64 -12.31
CA GLY A 23 -18.54 -14.49 -12.91
C GLY A 23 -19.44 -13.24 -12.91
N THR A 24 -20.35 -13.10 -11.93
CA THR A 24 -21.33 -12.01 -11.89
C THR A 24 -21.09 -11.06 -10.73
N TRP A 25 -21.38 -9.78 -10.95
CA TRP A 25 -21.34 -8.75 -9.93
C TRP A 25 -22.71 -8.62 -9.25
N GLY A 26 -22.68 -8.29 -7.97
CA GLY A 26 -23.89 -7.88 -7.26
C GLY A 26 -24.40 -6.53 -7.77
N ASP A 27 -25.63 -6.22 -7.46
CA ASP A 27 -26.35 -4.99 -7.87
C ASP A 27 -26.22 -3.85 -6.84
N ARG A 28 -25.65 -4.13 -5.66
CA ARG A 28 -25.49 -3.17 -4.58
C ARG A 28 -24.01 -2.81 -4.36
N VAL A 29 -23.75 -1.49 -4.33
CA VAL A 29 -22.46 -0.93 -3.95
C VAL A 29 -22.56 -0.41 -2.50
N ASP A 30 -21.72 -0.94 -1.61
CA ASP A 30 -21.60 -0.47 -0.23
C ASP A 30 -20.45 0.55 -0.14
N THR A 31 -20.72 1.72 0.44
CA THR A 31 -19.68 2.71 0.72
C THR A 31 -19.07 2.42 2.10
N LEU A 32 -17.78 2.06 2.11
CA LEU A 32 -17.03 1.76 3.34
C LEU A 32 -16.39 3.02 3.94
N TRP A 33 -15.98 3.97 3.08
CA TRP A 33 -15.45 5.27 3.44
C TRP A 33 -16.00 6.31 2.48
N ASN A 34 -16.65 7.34 3.01
CA ASN A 34 -17.22 8.40 2.19
C ASN A 34 -16.35 9.65 2.24
N ALA A 35 -15.64 9.93 1.17
CA ALA A 35 -14.72 11.07 1.07
C ALA A 35 -15.41 12.46 1.16
N ARG A 36 -16.73 12.53 1.08
CA ARG A 36 -17.49 13.78 1.29
C ARG A 36 -17.81 14.04 2.76
N LEU A 37 -17.89 12.97 3.56
CA LEU A 37 -18.21 13.04 5.00
C LEU A 37 -16.95 12.95 5.85
N GLU A 38 -16.00 12.13 5.41
CA GLU A 38 -14.73 11.92 6.07
C GLU A 38 -13.66 12.87 5.50
N LYS A 39 -12.64 13.15 6.27
CA LYS A 39 -11.48 13.89 5.75
C LYS A 39 -10.57 12.95 5.00
N GLY A 40 -10.18 13.35 3.78
CA GLY A 40 -9.15 12.66 3.02
C GLY A 40 -9.65 11.91 1.79
N SER A 41 -8.72 11.27 1.14
CA SER A 41 -8.87 10.48 -0.07
C SER A 41 -8.28 9.09 0.15
N VAL A 42 -9.04 8.04 -0.14
CA VAL A 42 -8.59 6.66 0.05
C VAL A 42 -7.87 6.15 -1.20
N CYS A 43 -6.73 5.48 -0.98
CA CYS A 43 -5.94 4.83 -2.02
C CYS A 43 -5.52 3.43 -1.60
N HIS A 44 -5.22 2.58 -2.58
CA HIS A 44 -4.58 1.27 -2.44
C HIS A 44 -5.25 0.32 -1.44
N PRO A 45 -6.58 0.11 -1.48
CA PRO A 45 -7.20 -0.85 -0.58
C PRO A 45 -6.73 -2.28 -0.89
N LYS A 46 -6.28 -3.00 0.14
CA LYS A 46 -5.87 -4.42 0.04
C LYS A 46 -6.46 -5.21 1.20
N ALA A 47 -7.30 -6.19 0.88
CA ALA A 47 -7.82 -7.11 1.88
C ALA A 47 -6.71 -8.08 2.34
N SER A 48 -6.74 -8.44 3.62
CA SER A 48 -5.92 -9.54 4.13
C SER A 48 -6.34 -10.87 3.49
N PRO A 49 -5.42 -11.83 3.29
CA PRO A 49 -5.74 -13.12 2.67
C PRO A 49 -6.84 -13.91 3.37
N ASP A 50 -7.01 -13.75 4.68
CA ASP A 50 -8.12 -14.35 5.45
C ASP A 50 -9.46 -13.62 5.30
N GLY A 51 -9.49 -12.49 4.58
CA GLY A 51 -10.68 -11.69 4.33
C GLY A 51 -11.21 -10.91 5.54
N ARG A 52 -10.49 -10.88 6.66
CA ARG A 52 -10.95 -10.20 7.87
C ARG A 52 -10.67 -8.70 7.85
N TYR A 53 -9.50 -8.30 7.38
CA TYR A 53 -9.06 -6.91 7.44
C TYR A 53 -8.91 -6.29 6.06
N LEU A 54 -9.12 -4.98 6.00
CA LEU A 54 -8.82 -4.17 4.84
C LEU A 54 -7.82 -3.09 5.26
N LEU A 55 -6.62 -3.15 4.69
CA LEU A 55 -5.58 -2.14 4.87
C LEU A 55 -5.63 -1.17 3.69
N TYR A 56 -5.66 0.12 3.95
CA TYR A 56 -5.73 1.14 2.93
C TYR A 56 -4.96 2.39 3.35
N THR A 57 -4.71 3.26 2.40
CA THR A 57 -3.98 4.51 2.60
C THR A 57 -4.96 5.67 2.56
N VAL A 58 -4.80 6.65 3.45
CA VAL A 58 -5.54 7.92 3.44
C VAL A 58 -4.54 9.06 3.24
N ALA A 59 -4.85 9.96 2.31
CA ALA A 59 -4.15 11.21 2.07
C ALA A 59 -5.15 12.37 2.09
N ASP A 60 -4.71 13.62 2.21
CA ASP A 60 -5.61 14.77 2.23
C ASP A 60 -6.41 14.89 0.94
N TYR A 61 -5.84 14.51 -0.20
CA TYR A 61 -6.50 14.58 -1.51
C TYR A 61 -5.83 13.66 -2.55
N GLY A 62 -6.48 13.45 -3.68
CA GLY A 62 -5.96 12.95 -4.95
C GLY A 62 -5.30 11.59 -4.90
N THR A 63 -4.34 11.45 -5.81
CA THR A 63 -3.56 10.24 -6.08
C THR A 63 -2.11 10.42 -5.66
N PHE A 64 -1.28 9.38 -5.85
CA PHE A 64 0.15 9.37 -5.51
C PHE A 64 0.45 9.69 -4.05
N PRO A 65 -0.13 8.96 -3.10
CA PRO A 65 -0.01 9.25 -1.67
C PRO A 65 1.43 9.29 -1.15
N ILE A 66 2.39 8.67 -1.85
CA ILE A 66 3.81 8.74 -1.49
C ILE A 66 4.41 10.16 -1.58
N TRP A 67 3.74 11.07 -2.28
CA TRP A 67 4.13 12.48 -2.39
C TRP A 67 3.52 13.35 -1.29
N HIS A 68 2.53 12.84 -0.56
CA HIS A 68 1.84 13.53 0.51
C HIS A 68 2.48 13.17 1.84
N ARG A 69 2.98 14.17 2.55
CA ARG A 69 3.66 13.95 3.83
C ARG A 69 2.75 13.34 4.88
N GLU A 70 1.48 13.74 4.87
CA GLU A 70 0.44 13.37 5.83
C GLU A 70 -0.22 12.03 5.53
N THR A 71 0.26 11.31 4.53
CA THR A 71 -0.32 10.02 4.15
C THR A 71 -0.09 8.97 5.22
N GLU A 72 -1.17 8.32 5.62
CA GLU A 72 -1.21 7.31 6.67
C GLU A 72 -1.91 6.03 6.22
N LEU A 73 -1.53 4.91 6.83
CA LEU A 73 -2.23 3.64 6.71
C LEU A 73 -3.40 3.60 7.70
N GLN A 74 -4.49 2.98 7.29
CA GLN A 74 -5.62 2.65 8.16
C GLN A 74 -6.05 1.21 7.95
N LEU A 75 -6.49 0.59 9.04
CA LEU A 75 -6.94 -0.80 9.08
C LEU A 75 -8.42 -0.85 9.44
N MET A 76 -9.24 -1.42 8.56
CA MET A 76 -10.66 -1.69 8.84
C MET A 76 -10.86 -3.17 9.12
N ASP A 77 -11.50 -3.50 10.21
CA ASP A 77 -12.05 -4.84 10.44
C ASP A 77 -13.35 -4.99 9.63
N LEU A 78 -13.35 -5.86 8.63
CA LEU A 78 -14.49 -6.02 7.71
C LEU A 78 -15.69 -6.73 8.34
N GLN A 79 -15.53 -7.35 9.51
CA GLN A 79 -16.62 -7.98 10.24
C GLN A 79 -17.38 -6.97 11.09
N THR A 80 -16.67 -6.06 11.72
CA THR A 80 -17.26 -5.09 12.66
C THR A 80 -17.43 -3.70 12.06
N GLY A 81 -16.70 -3.36 11.00
CA GLY A 81 -16.59 -2.02 10.42
C GLY A 81 -15.71 -1.07 11.25
N ALA A 82 -15.09 -1.54 12.33
CA ALA A 82 -14.20 -0.72 13.15
C ALA A 82 -12.93 -0.35 12.38
N ILE A 83 -12.50 0.91 12.55
CA ILE A 83 -11.29 1.45 11.91
C ILE A 83 -10.24 1.75 12.98
N ASP A 84 -9.03 1.25 12.77
CA ASP A 84 -7.83 1.58 13.54
C ASP A 84 -6.94 2.51 12.68
N SER A 85 -6.60 3.67 13.21
CA SER A 85 -5.69 4.63 12.59
C SER A 85 -4.22 4.22 12.65
N LEU A 86 -3.91 3.07 13.22
CA LEU A 86 -2.58 2.48 13.31
C LEU A 86 -1.51 3.41 13.93
N PRO A 87 -1.75 3.99 15.11
CA PRO A 87 -0.86 5.01 15.69
C PRO A 87 0.54 4.47 16.03
N MET A 88 0.68 3.15 16.21
CA MET A 88 1.98 2.51 16.43
C MET A 88 2.75 2.25 15.13
N VAL A 89 2.06 2.26 13.99
CA VAL A 89 2.63 1.95 12.67
C VAL A 89 2.97 3.22 11.91
N ASN A 90 2.05 4.17 11.87
CA ASN A 90 2.20 5.42 11.15
C ASN A 90 3.28 6.33 11.75
N SER A 91 3.84 7.19 10.94
CA SER A 91 4.85 8.17 11.28
C SER A 91 4.39 9.60 10.93
N ASN A 92 5.22 10.59 11.17
CA ASN A 92 4.97 11.96 10.73
C ASN A 92 5.38 12.22 9.27
N ARG A 93 5.55 11.17 8.49
CA ARG A 93 5.89 11.18 7.06
C ARG A 93 5.00 10.22 6.32
N SER A 94 5.08 10.23 4.99
CA SER A 94 4.29 9.34 4.14
C SER A 94 4.51 7.87 4.47
N ASP A 95 3.42 7.18 4.79
CA ASP A 95 3.33 5.73 5.01
C ASP A 95 2.28 5.16 4.03
N THR A 96 2.70 4.35 3.05
CA THR A 96 1.82 3.91 1.96
C THR A 96 2.32 2.65 1.25
N TYR A 97 1.71 2.27 0.13
CA TYR A 97 2.10 1.14 -0.72
C TYR A 97 2.34 -0.16 0.06
N HIS A 98 1.33 -0.59 0.75
CA HIS A 98 1.38 -1.80 1.57
C HIS A 98 1.04 -3.07 0.81
N SER A 99 1.49 -4.21 1.34
CA SER A 99 1.08 -5.55 0.92
C SER A 99 1.03 -6.51 2.11
N TRP A 100 0.12 -7.47 2.06
CA TRP A 100 -0.05 -8.49 3.09
C TRP A 100 0.86 -9.70 2.85
N SER A 101 1.30 -10.33 3.93
CA SER A 101 1.80 -11.70 3.90
C SER A 101 0.63 -12.69 3.72
N SER A 102 0.91 -13.86 3.15
CA SER A 102 -0.08 -14.92 2.96
C SER A 102 -0.73 -15.40 4.26
N GLY A 103 -0.07 -15.22 5.40
CA GLY A 103 -0.59 -15.57 6.72
C GLY A 103 -1.45 -14.47 7.39
N SER A 104 -1.75 -13.35 6.73
CA SER A 104 -2.57 -12.25 7.24
C SER A 104 -2.09 -11.61 8.55
N ARG A 105 -0.84 -11.88 8.95
CA ARG A 105 -0.25 -11.42 10.23
C ARG A 105 0.84 -10.39 10.04
N TRP A 106 1.40 -10.29 8.87
CA TRP A 106 2.42 -9.32 8.53
C TRP A 106 2.01 -8.51 7.33
N PHE A 107 2.38 -7.26 7.32
CA PHE A 107 2.31 -6.44 6.12
C PHE A 107 3.60 -5.63 5.97
N ALA A 108 4.01 -5.47 4.71
CA ALA A 108 5.09 -4.60 4.31
C ALA A 108 4.51 -3.29 3.77
N PHE A 109 5.22 -2.20 3.93
CA PHE A 109 4.83 -0.90 3.38
C PHE A 109 6.04 0.00 3.14
N ALA A 110 5.87 0.99 2.26
CA ALA A 110 6.87 2.01 2.02
C ALA A 110 6.66 3.19 2.98
N SER A 111 7.74 3.64 3.61
CA SER A 111 7.72 4.77 4.53
C SER A 111 8.87 5.72 4.26
N LYS A 112 8.60 7.01 4.34
CA LYS A 112 9.61 8.08 4.26
C LYS A 112 10.03 8.60 5.64
N ARG A 113 9.79 7.84 6.71
CA ARG A 113 10.04 8.27 8.11
C ARG A 113 11.51 8.56 8.44
N GLY A 114 12.47 8.06 7.65
CA GLY A 114 13.88 8.33 7.84
C GLY A 114 14.23 9.79 7.52
N ASP A 115 14.38 10.11 6.26
CA ASP A 115 14.81 11.42 5.77
C ASP A 115 13.68 12.28 5.16
N GLY A 116 12.50 11.72 5.00
CA GLY A 116 11.35 12.38 4.37
C GLY A 116 11.40 12.42 2.84
N GLN A 117 12.42 11.84 2.22
CA GLN A 117 12.64 11.87 0.77
C GLN A 117 12.55 10.47 0.15
N TYR A 118 13.32 9.53 0.69
CA TYR A 118 13.44 8.19 0.12
C TYR A 118 12.57 7.18 0.87
N GLY A 119 11.72 6.47 0.12
CA GLY A 119 10.93 5.37 0.66
C GLY A 119 11.81 4.20 1.06
N ARG A 120 11.65 3.70 2.28
CA ARG A 120 12.23 2.45 2.78
C ARG A 120 11.13 1.44 3.04
N VAL A 121 11.45 0.17 2.95
CA VAL A 121 10.50 -0.91 3.24
C VAL A 121 10.48 -1.18 4.74
N TYR A 122 9.29 -1.12 5.31
CA TYR A 122 9.02 -1.46 6.70
C TYR A 122 8.09 -2.66 6.79
N PHE A 123 8.19 -3.40 7.88
CA PHE A 123 7.28 -4.48 8.24
C PHE A 123 6.58 -4.16 9.53
N ALA A 124 5.29 -4.47 9.59
CA ALA A 124 4.51 -4.44 10.82
C ALA A 124 3.83 -5.78 11.05
N TYR A 125 3.67 -6.15 12.30
CA TYR A 125 2.99 -7.35 12.75
C TYR A 125 1.61 -7.00 13.28
N LEU A 126 0.62 -7.80 12.90
CA LEU A 126 -0.75 -7.75 13.40
C LEU A 126 -0.99 -8.98 14.27
N ASP A 127 -1.28 -8.81 15.55
CA ASP A 127 -1.54 -9.91 16.47
C ASP A 127 -2.92 -10.55 16.27
N ALA A 128 -3.22 -11.58 17.07
CA ALA A 128 -4.48 -12.33 16.95
C ALA A 128 -5.71 -11.47 17.27
N GLU A 129 -5.53 -10.47 18.10
CA GLU A 129 -6.54 -9.51 18.53
C GLU A 129 -6.78 -8.39 17.51
N GLY A 130 -5.96 -8.34 16.44
CA GLY A 130 -6.03 -7.32 15.39
C GLY A 130 -5.29 -6.04 15.73
N LYS A 131 -4.41 -6.07 16.74
CA LYS A 131 -3.59 -4.92 17.11
C LYS A 131 -2.28 -4.92 16.34
N ALA A 132 -1.98 -3.81 15.69
CA ALA A 132 -0.71 -3.64 14.99
C ALA A 132 0.40 -3.20 15.95
N HIS A 133 1.59 -3.75 15.75
CA HIS A 133 2.78 -3.48 16.55
C HIS A 133 3.73 -2.53 15.82
N LYS A 134 4.68 -1.96 16.58
CA LYS A 134 5.70 -1.03 16.07
C LYS A 134 6.44 -1.64 14.89
N PRO A 135 6.52 -0.94 13.75
CA PRO A 135 7.20 -1.45 12.57
C PRO A 135 8.73 -1.39 12.72
N PHE A 136 9.40 -2.20 11.92
CA PHE A 136 10.84 -2.15 11.75
C PHE A 136 11.20 -2.10 10.26
N VAL A 137 12.33 -1.48 9.95
CA VAL A 137 12.84 -1.40 8.58
C VAL A 137 13.30 -2.78 8.10
N LEU A 138 13.13 -3.07 6.82
CA LEU A 138 13.68 -4.28 6.21
C LEU A 138 15.18 -4.39 6.52
N PRO A 139 15.61 -5.44 7.25
CA PRO A 139 17.01 -5.60 7.61
C PRO A 139 17.89 -5.68 6.36
N GLN A 140 18.98 -4.92 6.37
CA GLN A 140 19.99 -4.91 5.34
C GLN A 140 21.31 -5.48 5.91
N SER A 141 22.13 -6.07 5.04
CA SER A 141 23.45 -6.56 5.44
C SER A 141 24.41 -5.45 5.87
N ASP A 142 24.16 -4.23 5.37
CA ASP A 142 24.89 -3.02 5.72
C ASP A 142 23.88 -1.87 5.87
N PRO A 143 23.42 -1.60 7.11
CA PRO A 143 22.45 -0.56 7.39
C PRO A 143 22.94 0.86 7.05
N GLU A 144 24.23 1.15 7.23
CA GLU A 144 24.81 2.48 6.93
C GLU A 144 24.76 2.74 5.42
N LYS A 145 24.99 1.72 4.61
CA LYS A 145 24.89 1.84 3.16
C LYS A 145 23.46 2.13 2.70
N ASP A 146 22.48 1.57 3.37
CA ASP A 146 21.08 1.81 3.03
C ASP A 146 20.70 3.27 3.31
N ASP A 147 21.19 3.86 4.39
CA ASP A 147 20.99 5.26 4.73
C ASP A 147 21.66 6.23 3.72
N LEU A 148 22.75 5.82 3.11
CA LEU A 148 23.48 6.61 2.11
C LEU A 148 22.95 6.42 0.68
N THR A 149 22.06 5.47 0.43
CA THR A 149 21.56 5.22 -0.91
C THR A 149 20.45 6.20 -1.31
N LEU A 150 20.57 6.77 -2.52
CA LEU A 150 19.54 7.62 -3.13
C LEU A 150 18.41 6.83 -3.81
N LYS A 151 18.20 5.56 -3.42
CA LYS A 151 17.16 4.70 -3.95
C LYS A 151 15.90 4.79 -3.11
N SER A 152 14.76 4.78 -3.76
CA SER A 152 13.44 4.69 -3.13
C SER A 152 12.81 3.33 -3.46
N TYR A 153 12.26 2.67 -2.45
CA TYR A 153 11.52 1.42 -2.59
C TYR A 153 10.04 1.73 -2.38
N ASN A 154 9.26 1.76 -3.47
CA ASN A 154 7.90 2.30 -3.40
C ASN A 154 6.83 1.24 -3.16
N ILE A 155 6.89 0.12 -3.84
CA ILE A 155 5.80 -0.86 -3.82
C ILE A 155 6.36 -2.21 -3.37
N PRO A 156 6.54 -2.44 -2.05
CA PRO A 156 6.93 -3.75 -1.57
C PRO A 156 5.81 -4.74 -1.82
N ASP A 157 6.17 -5.95 -2.25
CA ASP A 157 5.23 -7.05 -2.37
C ASP A 157 5.80 -8.29 -1.70
N LEU A 158 4.94 -9.11 -1.10
CA LEU A 158 5.32 -10.32 -0.38
C LEU A 158 4.87 -11.54 -1.20
N SER A 159 5.81 -12.45 -1.47
CA SER A 159 5.55 -13.70 -2.17
C SER A 159 5.86 -14.89 -1.29
N ALA A 160 5.00 -15.90 -1.31
CA ALA A 160 5.23 -17.17 -0.61
C ALA A 160 6.23 -18.07 -1.36
N THR A 161 6.53 -17.76 -2.61
CA THR A 161 7.48 -18.50 -3.44
C THR A 161 8.55 -17.56 -4.00
N PRO A 162 9.75 -18.07 -4.30
CA PRO A 162 10.76 -17.28 -4.97
C PRO A 162 10.25 -16.72 -6.30
N VAL A 163 10.62 -15.49 -6.61
CA VAL A 163 10.32 -14.87 -7.90
C VAL A 163 11.12 -15.62 -8.99
N PRO A 164 10.46 -16.16 -10.05
CA PRO A 164 11.12 -17.03 -11.02
C PRO A 164 12.01 -16.31 -12.03
N PHE A 165 12.23 -15.02 -11.86
CA PHE A 165 13.05 -14.18 -12.75
C PHE A 165 13.84 -13.15 -11.96
N ASP A 166 14.90 -12.65 -12.54
CA ASP A 166 15.75 -11.59 -11.99
C ASP A 166 15.66 -10.29 -12.83
N ALA A 167 16.28 -9.22 -12.33
CA ALA A 167 16.32 -7.94 -13.02
C ALA A 167 17.02 -8.01 -14.39
N SER A 168 17.93 -8.93 -14.59
CA SER A 168 18.65 -9.11 -15.88
C SER A 168 17.74 -9.74 -16.93
N SER A 169 16.87 -10.64 -16.52
CA SER A 169 15.84 -11.23 -17.37
C SER A 169 14.87 -10.19 -17.91
N ILE A 170 14.40 -9.29 -17.04
CA ILE A 170 13.52 -8.17 -17.44
C ILE A 170 14.23 -7.24 -18.43
N LYS A 171 15.48 -6.87 -18.14
CA LYS A 171 16.29 -6.03 -19.04
C LYS A 171 16.47 -6.66 -20.41
N ARG A 172 16.70 -7.98 -20.47
CA ARG A 172 16.86 -8.73 -21.73
C ARG A 172 15.59 -8.68 -22.55
N ILE A 173 14.43 -8.98 -21.97
CA ILE A 173 13.12 -8.94 -22.63
C ILE A 173 12.83 -7.53 -23.18
N ASN A 174 13.04 -6.50 -22.38
CA ASN A 174 12.81 -5.12 -22.82
C ASN A 174 13.72 -4.71 -24.01
N ARG A 175 14.95 -5.18 -24.05
CA ARG A 175 15.84 -4.94 -25.21
C ARG A 175 15.38 -5.69 -26.46
N GLN A 176 14.85 -6.89 -26.32
CA GLN A 176 14.29 -7.67 -27.44
C GLN A 176 13.05 -6.99 -28.03
N LEU A 177 12.11 -6.56 -27.20
CA LEU A 177 10.91 -5.85 -27.63
C LEU A 177 11.25 -4.57 -28.39
N LYS A 178 12.16 -3.74 -27.89
CA LYS A 178 12.61 -2.53 -28.59
C LYS A 178 13.27 -2.80 -29.93
N ALA A 179 13.97 -3.92 -30.06
CA ALA A 179 14.60 -4.30 -31.33
C ALA A 179 13.58 -4.77 -32.38
N GLU A 180 12.42 -5.26 -31.99
CA GLU A 180 11.32 -5.66 -32.88
C GLU A 180 10.46 -4.48 -33.33
N GLU A 181 10.29 -3.45 -32.50
CA GLU A 181 9.55 -2.22 -32.84
C GLU A 181 10.26 -1.34 -33.92
N PHE A 182 11.56 -1.51 -34.11
CA PHE A 182 12.38 -0.76 -35.07
C PHE A 182 12.76 -1.54 -36.33
N LYS A 183 12.10 -2.68 -36.59
CA LYS A 183 12.21 -3.42 -37.87
C LYS A 183 10.96 -3.23 -38.71
#